data_e23bfe0b9ae49ee3b1d5c08fa700e9a2
#
_entry.id   e23bfe0b9ae49ee3b1d5c08fa700e9a2
#
_cell.length_a   1.000
_cell.length_b   1.000
_cell.length_c   1.000
_cell.angle_alpha   90.00
_cell.angle_beta   90.00
_cell.angle_gamma   90.00
#
_symmetry.space_group_name_H-M   'P 1'
#
loop_
_entity.id
_entity.type
_entity.pdbx_description
1 polymer ?
#
loop_
_entity_poly.entity_id
_entity_poly.type
_entity_poly.pdbx_seq_one_letter_code
_entity_poly.pdbx_strand_id
1 'polypeptide(L)' 'MYYDFKVKIPEIKGKIYERTIKSVVYINYEYDRVYKPDKKYNIPKRTTIGKKCEDDPGTMYPNPNFLTYF' A
#
# COMPACT_ATOMS: atom_id res chain seq x y z
N MET A 1 3.03 8.99 -9.50
CA MET A 1 4.08 9.93 -9.05
C MET A 1 4.44 9.67 -7.60
N TYR A 2 5.73 9.65 -7.30
CA TYR A 2 6.21 9.44 -5.93
C TYR A 2 6.97 10.65 -5.45
N TYR A 3 6.81 10.99 -4.17
CA TYR A 3 7.53 12.10 -3.57
C TYR A 3 9.00 11.70 -3.33
N ASP A 4 9.87 12.68 -3.19
CA ASP A 4 11.31 12.46 -3.02
C ASP A 4 11.74 12.39 -1.54
N PHE A 5 10.80 12.41 -0.61
CA PHE A 5 11.07 12.21 0.80
C PHE A 5 10.61 10.82 1.26
N LYS A 6 11.19 10.35 2.34
CA LYS A 6 10.87 9.03 2.89
C LYS A 6 9.96 9.16 4.10
N VAL A 7 9.02 8.21 4.23
CA VAL A 7 8.19 8.09 5.42
C VAL A 7 8.25 6.65 5.92
N LYS A 8 7.99 6.46 7.21
CA LYS A 8 7.90 5.11 7.77
C LYS A 8 6.70 4.39 7.17
N ILE A 9 6.91 3.12 6.77
CA ILE A 9 5.83 2.29 6.26
C ILE A 9 4.82 2.06 7.38
N PRO A 10 3.53 2.35 7.17
CA PRO A 10 2.51 2.10 8.20
C PRO A 10 2.43 0.62 8.54
N GLU A 11 2.38 0.29 9.83
CA GLU A 11 2.27 -1.08 10.31
C GLU A 11 0.84 -1.36 10.76
N ILE A 12 -0.05 -1.52 9.80
CA ILE A 12 -1.45 -1.86 10.08
C ILE A 12 -1.65 -3.33 9.75
N LYS A 13 -1.80 -4.14 10.77
CA LYS A 13 -1.93 -5.59 10.62
C LYS A 13 -3.11 -5.94 9.72
N GLY A 14 -2.84 -6.75 8.69
CA GLY A 14 -3.86 -7.21 7.76
C GLY A 14 -4.29 -6.18 6.72
N LYS A 15 -3.67 -4.99 6.71
CA LYS A 15 -4.04 -3.91 5.78
C LYS A 15 -2.92 -3.49 4.86
N ILE A 16 -1.68 -3.82 5.19
CA ILE A 16 -0.50 -3.44 4.42
C ILE A 16 0.05 -4.66 3.69
N TYR A 17 0.26 -4.51 2.39
CA TYR A 17 0.73 -5.59 1.52
C TYR A 17 1.89 -5.10 0.69
N GLU A 18 2.83 -6.00 0.41
CA GLU A 18 3.96 -5.73 -0.47
C GLU A 18 3.75 -6.45 -1.80
N ARG A 19 4.07 -5.75 -2.90
CA ARG A 19 4.03 -6.35 -4.23
C ARG A 19 5.31 -5.99 -4.97
N THR A 20 6.03 -7.00 -5.46
CA THR A 20 7.27 -6.80 -6.21
C THR A 20 6.98 -6.82 -7.70
N ILE A 21 7.37 -5.76 -8.40
CA ILE A 21 7.25 -5.64 -9.84
C ILE A 21 8.61 -5.16 -10.37
N LYS A 22 9.26 -5.95 -11.23
CA LYS A 22 10.54 -5.59 -11.85
C LYS A 22 11.58 -5.13 -10.82
N SER A 23 11.74 -5.89 -9.74
CA SER A 23 12.68 -5.62 -8.65
C SER A 23 12.34 -4.39 -7.79
N VAL A 24 11.17 -3.79 -7.98
CA VAL A 24 10.69 -2.70 -7.15
C VAL A 24 9.55 -3.21 -6.28
N VAL A 25 9.64 -2.98 -4.97
CA VAL A 25 8.61 -3.40 -4.02
C VAL A 25 7.66 -2.23 -3.79
N TYR A 26 6.40 -2.42 -4.12
CA TYR A 26 5.35 -1.42 -3.92
C TYR A 26 4.57 -1.77 -2.67
N ILE A 27 4.20 -0.75 -1.90
CA ILE A 27 3.40 -0.91 -0.68
C ILE A 27 1.96 -0.57 -1.02
N ASN A 28 1.07 -1.52 -0.75
CA ASN A 28 -0.37 -1.37 -0.99
C ASN A 28 -1.10 -1.31 0.34
N TYR A 29 -2.12 -0.46 0.40
CA TYR A 29 -2.98 -0.32 1.57
C TYR A 29 -4.39 -0.78 1.22
N GLU A 30 -4.93 -1.71 2.02
CA GLU A 30 -6.32 -2.13 1.90
C GLU A 30 -7.19 -1.15 2.68
N TYR A 31 -7.83 -0.25 1.96
CA TYR A 31 -8.62 0.81 2.60
C TYR A 31 -10.07 0.42 2.84
N ASP A 32 -10.56 -0.61 2.17
CA ASP A 32 -11.94 -1.03 2.31
C ASP A 32 -12.13 -2.48 1.86
N ARG A 33 -13.25 -3.07 2.26
CA ARG A 33 -13.71 -4.36 1.75
C ARG A 33 -15.17 -4.24 1.38
N VAL A 34 -15.53 -4.69 0.19
CA VAL A 34 -16.90 -4.68 -0.28
C VAL A 34 -17.41 -6.11 -0.36
N TYR A 35 -18.50 -6.41 0.34
CA TYR A 35 -19.14 -7.71 0.27
C TYR A 35 -19.99 -7.80 -0.99
N LYS A 36 -19.82 -8.88 -1.74
CA LYS A 36 -20.60 -9.16 -2.96
C LYS A 36 -21.54 -10.34 -2.69
N PRO A 37 -22.84 -10.07 -2.41
CA PRO A 37 -23.78 -11.15 -2.05
C PRO A 37 -23.97 -12.19 -3.16
N ASP A 38 -23.89 -11.77 -4.43
CA ASP A 38 -24.02 -12.68 -5.57
C ASP A 38 -22.86 -13.65 -5.66
N LYS A 39 -21.69 -13.28 -5.16
CA LYS A 39 -20.49 -14.11 -5.16
C LYS A 39 -20.15 -14.69 -3.79
N LYS A 40 -20.85 -14.25 -2.75
CA LYS A 40 -20.71 -14.72 -1.36
C LYS A 40 -19.30 -14.59 -0.80
N TYR A 41 -18.58 -13.51 -1.18
CA TYR A 41 -17.27 -13.21 -0.60
C TYR A 41 -17.01 -11.72 -0.58
N ASN A 42 -16.02 -11.30 0.21
CA ASN A 42 -15.57 -9.91 0.28
C ASN A 42 -14.53 -9.65 -0.79
N ILE A 43 -14.64 -8.50 -1.46
CA ILE A 43 -13.64 -8.03 -2.41
C ILE A 43 -12.83 -6.95 -1.71
N PRO A 44 -11.53 -7.18 -1.45
CA PRO A 44 -10.69 -6.15 -0.84
C PRO A 44 -10.39 -5.04 -1.84
N LYS A 45 -10.46 -3.80 -1.39
CA LYS A 45 -10.09 -2.63 -2.18
C LYS A 45 -8.75 -2.11 -1.69
N ARG A 46 -7.75 -2.14 -2.56
CA ARG A 46 -6.38 -1.78 -2.23
C ARG A 46 -5.90 -0.68 -3.17
N THR A 47 -5.01 0.15 -2.67
CA THR A 47 -4.34 1.16 -3.48
C THR A 47 -2.86 1.20 -3.12
N THR A 48 -2.03 1.52 -4.11
CA THR A 48 -0.60 1.68 -3.87
C THR A 48 -0.36 3.01 -3.19
N ILE A 49 0.28 2.98 -2.03
CA ILE A 49 0.55 4.19 -1.23
C ILE A 49 2.01 4.61 -1.28
N GLY A 50 2.91 3.75 -1.75
CA GLY A 50 4.32 4.09 -1.84
C GLY A 50 5.14 2.98 -2.43
N LYS A 51 6.45 3.24 -2.58
CA LYS A 51 7.39 2.20 -2.98
C LYS A 51 8.48 2.08 -1.92
N LYS A 52 8.79 0.85 -1.56
CA LYS A 52 9.76 0.55 -0.51
C LYS A 52 11.14 1.07 -0.88
N CYS A 53 11.83 1.66 0.08
CA CYS A 53 13.21 2.10 -0.12
C CYS A 53 14.13 0.89 -0.05
N GLU A 54 15.03 0.74 -1.03
CA GLU A 54 15.98 -0.37 -1.04
C GLU A 54 17.04 -0.24 0.04
N ASP A 55 17.44 0.99 0.35
CA ASP A 55 18.48 1.27 1.33
C ASP A 55 17.96 1.19 2.77
N ASP A 56 16.66 1.35 2.96
CA ASP A 56 16.05 1.38 4.28
C ASP A 56 14.71 0.66 4.23
N PRO A 57 14.69 -0.67 4.56
CA PRO A 57 13.48 -1.47 4.41
C PRO A 57 12.31 -1.04 5.30
N GLY A 58 12.54 -0.22 6.31
CA GLY A 58 11.47 0.29 7.16
C GLY A 58 10.79 1.54 6.65
N THR A 59 11.23 2.09 5.50
CA THR A 59 10.69 3.32 4.93
C THR A 59 10.27 3.14 3.48
N MET A 60 9.50 4.09 2.98
CA MET A 60 9.05 4.10 1.59
C MET A 60 8.98 5.54 1.08
N TYR A 61 8.98 5.67 -0.25
CA TYR A 61 8.68 6.93 -0.91
C TYR A 61 7.17 6.98 -1.12
N PRO A 62 6.44 7.90 -0.45
CA PRO A 62 4.99 7.92 -0.56
C PRO A 62 4.51 8.52 -1.87
N ASN A 63 3.25 8.26 -2.20
CA ASN A 63 2.58 8.88 -3.33
C ASN A 63 1.36 9.67 -2.82
N PRO A 64 0.61 10.38 -3.69
CA PRO A 64 -0.56 11.13 -3.24
C PRO A 64 -1.62 10.29 -2.52
N ASN A 65 -1.73 9.01 -2.85
CA ASN A 65 -2.67 8.12 -2.16
C ASN A 65 -2.33 7.97 -0.67
N PHE A 66 -1.04 7.98 -0.33
CA PHE A 66 -0.62 7.95 1.06
C PHE A 66 -1.22 9.12 1.84
N LEU A 67 -1.15 10.32 1.26
CA LEU A 67 -1.68 11.51 1.92
C LEU A 67 -3.21 11.50 2.01
N THR A 68 -3.88 10.76 1.15
CA THR A 68 -5.35 10.63 1.19
C THR A 68 -5.79 9.82 2.41
N TYR A 69 -5.04 8.78 2.80
CA TYR A 69 -5.44 7.85 3.87
C TYR A 69 -4.64 8.05 5.17
N PHE A 70 -3.57 8.78 5.11
CA PHE A 70 -2.68 8.99 6.25
C PHE A 70 -2.30 10.48 6.40
#